data_f3cb180239a32bb5ee51aa4c7b0110f8
#
_entry.id   f3cb180239a32bb5ee51aa4c7b0110f8
#
_cell.length_a   1.000
_cell.length_b   1.000
_cell.length_c   1.000
_cell.angle_alpha   90.00
_cell.angle_beta   90.00
_cell.angle_gamma   90.00
#
_symmetry.space_group_name_H-M   'P 1'
#
loop_
_entity.id
_entity.type
_entity.pdbx_description
1 polymer ?
#
loop_
_entity_poly.entity_id
_entity_poly.type
_entity_poly.pdbx_seq_one_letter_code
_entity_poly.pdbx_strand_id
1 'polypeptide(L)'
;MKHNRNVLMLAFAVAATAICLGDVHAQSPIAPPAFDVASIRENTAHDQHTHNSIYNSWMNARFNATNLPLKMLLQFSFGMPESRILGAPDWVDSTTFDIEAKSDGSVDEQMGKLPPEQARQQKLAMLQALLAERLKLVTHTETRELPIYQLVVAKGGAKLKPNAGGNSWGTDKNSIHVQGGDDSLAILADRLADVVGRVVVNDTGMTGQFDMRLKWTPDDQPPPMLNGAPDPNPPPNIFTAIQEQLGLKLEPAKGPVPVLVIDQIERPSEN
;
A
#
# COMPACT_ATOMS: atom_id res chain seq x y z
N MET A 1 -6.73 11.54 -92.35
CA MET A 1 -5.74 12.10 -91.44
C MET A 1 -6.29 13.35 -90.78
N LYS A 2 -6.80 13.32 -89.60
CA LYS A 2 -6.95 14.45 -88.66
C LYS A 2 -7.39 13.85 -87.33
N HIS A 3 -6.50 13.98 -86.34
CA HIS A 3 -6.73 13.57 -84.95
C HIS A 3 -7.69 14.57 -84.29
N ASN A 4 -8.76 14.06 -83.68
CA ASN A 4 -9.55 14.81 -82.70
C ASN A 4 -9.30 14.26 -81.31
N ARG A 5 -8.64 15.07 -80.51
CA ARG A 5 -8.44 14.81 -79.09
C ARG A 5 -9.58 15.47 -78.32
N ASN A 6 -10.53 14.66 -77.82
CA ASN A 6 -11.53 15.12 -76.86
C ASN A 6 -10.93 15.17 -75.49
N VAL A 7 -10.81 16.36 -74.94
CA VAL A 7 -10.43 16.60 -73.58
C VAL A 7 -11.70 16.56 -72.68
N LEU A 8 -11.86 15.55 -71.87
CA LEU A 8 -12.96 15.43 -70.89
C LEU A 8 -12.56 16.15 -69.64
N MET A 9 -13.15 17.31 -69.34
CA MET A 9 -13.01 18.01 -68.09
C MET A 9 -13.88 17.29 -66.97
N LEU A 10 -13.25 16.69 -65.99
CA LEU A 10 -13.91 16.19 -64.81
C LEU A 10 -13.97 17.32 -63.76
N ALA A 11 -15.18 17.81 -63.49
CA ALA A 11 -15.42 18.76 -62.41
C ALA A 11 -15.46 17.99 -61.07
N PHE A 12 -14.49 18.23 -60.19
CA PHE A 12 -14.51 17.76 -58.83
C PHE A 12 -15.40 18.69 -57.99
N ALA A 13 -16.55 18.19 -57.54
CA ALA A 13 -17.37 18.84 -56.53
C ALA A 13 -16.74 18.51 -55.15
N VAL A 14 -16.15 19.50 -54.49
CA VAL A 14 -15.68 19.39 -53.10
C VAL A 14 -16.90 19.58 -52.21
N ALA A 15 -17.39 18.49 -51.64
CA ALA A 15 -18.38 18.52 -50.55
C ALA A 15 -17.64 18.87 -49.26
N ALA A 16 -17.83 20.09 -48.76
CA ALA A 16 -17.37 20.51 -47.44
C ALA A 16 -18.23 19.84 -46.36
N THR A 17 -17.74 18.76 -45.77
CA THR A 17 -18.29 18.19 -44.55
C THR A 17 -17.91 19.07 -43.38
N ALA A 18 -18.86 19.84 -42.85
CA ALA A 18 -18.73 20.55 -41.59
C ALA A 18 -18.61 19.52 -40.47
N ILE A 19 -17.40 19.31 -39.96
CA ILE A 19 -17.15 18.55 -38.73
C ILE A 19 -17.60 19.46 -37.59
N CYS A 20 -18.76 19.15 -36.99
CA CYS A 20 -19.14 19.70 -35.70
C CYS A 20 -18.10 19.25 -34.66
N LEU A 21 -17.14 20.11 -34.34
CA LEU A 21 -16.31 20.00 -33.16
C LEU A 21 -17.26 20.19 -31.96
N GLY A 22 -17.82 19.07 -31.45
CA GLY A 22 -18.47 19.06 -30.17
C GLY A 22 -17.41 19.44 -29.11
N ASP A 23 -17.69 20.50 -28.35
CA ASP A 23 -16.90 20.88 -27.19
C ASP A 23 -16.83 19.68 -26.25
N VAL A 24 -15.75 18.94 -26.32
CA VAL A 24 -15.37 18.01 -25.27
C VAL A 24 -15.00 18.87 -24.09
N HIS A 25 -15.98 19.17 -23.25
CA HIS A 25 -15.71 19.71 -21.93
C HIS A 25 -14.90 18.64 -21.20
N ALA A 26 -13.60 18.82 -21.15
CA ALA A 26 -12.74 18.10 -20.24
C ALA A 26 -13.27 18.40 -18.84
N GLN A 27 -14.03 17.46 -18.26
CA GLN A 27 -14.41 17.54 -16.86
C GLN A 27 -13.09 17.58 -16.08
N SER A 28 -12.82 18.73 -15.47
CA SER A 28 -11.71 18.85 -14.51
C SER A 28 -11.87 17.70 -13.51
N PRO A 29 -10.82 16.94 -13.22
CA PRO A 29 -10.91 15.88 -12.23
C PRO A 29 -11.46 16.51 -10.95
N ILE A 30 -12.62 16.01 -10.49
CA ILE A 30 -13.23 16.45 -9.23
C ILE A 30 -12.17 16.15 -8.18
N ALA A 31 -11.67 17.20 -7.51
CA ALA A 31 -10.72 17.02 -6.41
C ALA A 31 -11.35 16.06 -5.39
N PRO A 32 -10.58 15.11 -4.86
CA PRO A 32 -11.10 14.20 -3.84
C PRO A 32 -11.64 15.04 -2.68
N PRO A 33 -12.74 14.61 -2.03
CA PRO A 33 -13.24 15.30 -0.87
C PRO A 33 -12.11 15.40 0.18
N ALA A 34 -12.01 16.56 0.82
CA ALA A 34 -11.01 16.85 1.84
C ALA A 34 -11.65 16.74 3.25
N PHE A 35 -10.81 16.71 4.26
CA PHE A 35 -11.29 16.93 5.62
C PHE A 35 -11.55 18.43 5.83
N ASP A 36 -12.74 18.79 6.35
CA ASP A 36 -13.09 20.17 6.63
C ASP A 36 -12.41 20.70 7.88
N VAL A 37 -12.18 19.81 8.84
CA VAL A 37 -11.46 20.11 10.08
C VAL A 37 -10.40 19.06 10.29
N ALA A 38 -9.17 19.51 10.47
CA ALA A 38 -8.06 18.63 10.80
C ALA A 38 -7.09 19.30 11.76
N SER A 39 -6.64 18.54 12.75
CA SER A 39 -5.61 18.91 13.71
C SER A 39 -4.50 17.85 13.64
N ILE A 40 -3.27 18.29 13.51
CA ILE A 40 -2.07 17.48 13.63
C ILE A 40 -1.19 18.15 14.70
N ARG A 41 -1.02 17.50 15.84
CA ARG A 41 -0.25 18.04 16.98
C ARG A 41 0.83 17.06 17.38
N GLU A 42 2.02 17.59 17.66
CA GLU A 42 3.10 16.79 18.21
C GLU A 42 2.67 16.25 19.58
N ASN A 43 2.78 14.93 19.77
CA ASN A 43 2.51 14.31 21.05
C ASN A 43 3.76 14.42 21.92
N THR A 44 3.72 15.30 22.92
CA THR A 44 4.80 15.50 23.89
C THR A 44 4.59 14.75 25.19
N ALA A 45 3.48 14.01 25.32
CA ALA A 45 3.22 13.17 26.47
C ALA A 45 4.13 11.93 26.38
N HIS A 46 5.21 11.92 27.16
CA HIS A 46 6.13 10.79 27.28
C HIS A 46 5.51 9.66 28.15
N ASP A 47 4.21 9.42 28.01
CA ASP A 47 3.53 8.35 28.72
C ASP A 47 3.84 7.02 28.03
N GLN A 48 4.66 6.19 28.67
CA GLN A 48 5.02 4.85 28.22
C GLN A 48 3.81 3.90 28.09
N HIS A 49 2.63 4.30 28.55
CA HIS A 49 1.40 3.53 28.48
C HIS A 49 0.54 3.90 27.27
N THR A 50 0.87 4.99 26.55
CA THR A 50 0.13 5.38 25.35
C THR A 50 0.59 4.55 24.16
N HIS A 51 -0.23 3.61 23.75
CA HIS A 51 0.02 2.79 22.56
C HIS A 51 -0.25 3.59 21.29
N ASN A 52 0.56 3.37 20.28
CA ASN A 52 0.29 3.88 18.94
C ASN A 52 -1.04 3.31 18.46
N SER A 53 -1.99 4.17 18.13
CA SER A 53 -3.29 3.72 17.67
C SER A 53 -3.76 4.50 16.46
N ILE A 54 -4.38 3.77 15.52
CA ILE A 54 -5.15 4.35 14.42
C ILE A 54 -6.58 3.86 14.60
N TYR A 55 -7.49 4.78 14.82
CA TYR A 55 -8.92 4.51 14.79
C TYR A 55 -9.48 5.03 13.47
N ASN A 56 -9.76 4.12 12.56
CA ASN A 56 -10.23 4.45 11.23
C ASN A 56 -11.33 3.49 10.78
N SER A 57 -12.36 4.04 10.16
CA SER A 57 -13.34 3.29 9.37
C SER A 57 -13.27 3.78 7.93
N TRP A 58 -13.18 2.87 6.98
CA TRP A 58 -13.19 3.23 5.56
C TRP A 58 -14.51 3.82 5.11
N MET A 59 -15.60 3.51 5.82
CA MET A 59 -16.97 3.86 5.43
C MET A 59 -17.43 5.23 5.95
N ASN A 60 -16.54 6.04 6.50
CA ASN A 60 -16.84 7.40 6.94
C ASN A 60 -15.67 8.35 6.66
N ALA A 61 -15.91 9.65 6.75
CA ALA A 61 -14.93 10.70 6.52
C ALA A 61 -14.26 11.18 7.82
N ARG A 62 -13.89 10.23 8.71
CA ARG A 62 -13.19 10.51 9.98
C ARG A 62 -11.91 9.71 10.08
N PHE A 63 -10.89 10.33 10.62
CA PHE A 63 -9.62 9.70 10.91
C PHE A 63 -9.07 10.21 12.24
N ASN A 64 -8.72 9.28 13.12
CA ASN A 64 -8.07 9.59 14.40
C ASN A 64 -6.84 8.72 14.56
N ALA A 65 -5.76 9.33 15.00
CA ALA A 65 -4.55 8.61 15.40
C ALA A 65 -3.98 9.25 16.68
N THR A 66 -3.46 8.43 17.56
CA THR A 66 -2.86 8.87 18.82
C THR A 66 -1.47 8.30 18.94
N ASN A 67 -0.53 9.17 19.32
CA ASN A 67 0.88 8.83 19.53
C ASN A 67 1.51 8.14 18.31
N LEU A 68 1.12 8.54 17.08
CA LEU A 68 1.52 7.88 15.86
C LEU A 68 2.80 8.48 15.30
N PRO A 69 3.90 7.71 15.10
CA PRO A 69 5.04 8.16 14.31
C PRO A 69 4.60 8.55 12.90
N LEU A 70 5.11 9.68 12.39
CA LEU A 70 4.66 10.17 11.10
C LEU A 70 4.96 9.19 9.97
N LYS A 71 6.05 8.43 10.08
CA LYS A 71 6.37 7.36 9.14
C LYS A 71 5.25 6.32 9.00
N MET A 72 4.60 5.96 10.10
CA MET A 72 3.47 5.01 10.06
C MET A 72 2.26 5.61 9.33
N LEU A 73 2.03 6.92 9.48
CA LEU A 73 0.99 7.60 8.73
C LEU A 73 1.30 7.65 7.22
N LEU A 74 2.57 7.88 6.85
CA LEU A 74 3.01 7.81 5.45
C LEU A 74 2.81 6.40 4.88
N GLN A 75 3.27 5.37 5.58
CA GLN A 75 3.05 3.97 5.18
C GLN A 75 1.56 3.68 4.97
N PHE A 76 0.72 4.09 5.92
CA PHE A 76 -0.72 3.90 5.85
C PHE A 76 -1.35 4.65 4.66
N SER A 77 -0.98 5.93 4.48
CA SER A 77 -1.59 6.81 3.47
C SER A 77 -1.20 6.44 2.04
N PHE A 78 0.03 5.94 1.85
CA PHE A 78 0.53 5.55 0.52
C PHE A 78 0.46 4.05 0.27
N GLY A 79 0.09 3.25 1.27
CA GLY A 79 0.03 1.79 1.15
C GLY A 79 1.40 1.17 0.83
N MET A 80 2.48 1.79 1.31
CA MET A 80 3.85 1.34 1.06
C MET A 80 4.57 1.02 2.38
N PRO A 81 5.34 -0.08 2.45
CA PRO A 81 6.19 -0.36 3.61
C PRO A 81 7.32 0.67 3.73
N GLU A 82 7.86 0.83 4.94
CA GLU A 82 8.92 1.79 5.25
C GLU A 82 10.12 1.67 4.30
N SER A 83 10.54 0.45 3.99
CA SER A 83 11.68 0.18 3.10
C SER A 83 11.52 0.74 1.68
N ARG A 84 10.32 1.20 1.32
CA ARG A 84 10.00 1.79 0.01
C ARG A 84 9.67 3.27 0.09
N ILE A 85 9.80 3.91 1.27
CA ILE A 85 9.64 5.35 1.46
C ILE A 85 11.01 5.94 1.73
N LEU A 86 11.48 6.81 0.85
CA LEU A 86 12.84 7.34 0.86
C LEU A 86 12.85 8.86 1.02
N GLY A 87 13.96 9.42 1.52
CA GLY A 87 14.14 10.87 1.62
C GLY A 87 13.46 11.51 2.83
N ALA A 88 12.88 10.72 3.75
CA ALA A 88 12.32 11.24 4.97
C ALA A 88 13.44 11.77 5.91
N PRO A 89 13.28 12.96 6.52
CA PRO A 89 14.19 13.41 7.57
C PRO A 89 13.96 12.62 8.88
N ASP A 90 14.98 12.55 9.73
CA ASP A 90 14.99 11.73 10.95
C ASP A 90 13.81 11.97 11.91
N TRP A 91 13.28 13.19 11.94
CA TRP A 91 12.14 13.49 12.81
C TRP A 91 10.85 12.78 12.41
N VAL A 92 10.72 12.37 11.16
CA VAL A 92 9.56 11.60 10.68
C VAL A 92 9.46 10.26 11.41
N ASP A 93 10.60 9.69 11.77
CA ASP A 93 10.68 8.41 12.48
C ASP A 93 10.52 8.55 14.01
N SER A 94 11.08 9.64 14.55
CA SER A 94 11.23 9.81 16.00
C SER A 94 10.13 10.64 16.65
N THR A 95 9.43 11.49 15.89
CA THR A 95 8.36 12.35 16.43
C THR A 95 7.00 11.70 16.22
N THR A 96 6.21 11.67 17.28
CA THR A 96 4.85 11.14 17.27
C THR A 96 3.82 12.27 17.27
N PHE A 97 2.66 11.98 16.68
CA PHE A 97 1.59 12.96 16.50
C PHE A 97 0.24 12.41 16.93
N ASP A 98 -0.59 13.30 17.44
CA ASP A 98 -2.03 13.09 17.58
C ASP A 98 -2.73 13.77 16.41
N ILE A 99 -3.60 13.03 15.74
CA ILE A 99 -4.25 13.46 14.52
C ILE A 99 -5.76 13.25 14.67
N GLU A 100 -6.51 14.33 14.46
CA GLU A 100 -7.96 14.29 14.38
C GLU A 100 -8.37 14.96 13.08
N ALA A 101 -9.10 14.25 12.23
CA ALA A 101 -9.61 14.78 10.98
C ALA A 101 -11.02 14.30 10.71
N LYS A 102 -11.88 15.21 10.25
CA LYS A 102 -13.28 14.93 9.91
C LYS A 102 -13.77 15.81 8.78
N SER A 103 -14.69 15.29 8.01
CA SER A 103 -15.49 16.05 7.04
C SER A 103 -16.93 16.23 7.55
N ASP A 104 -17.72 16.96 6.81
CA ASP A 104 -19.13 17.14 7.09
C ASP A 104 -19.94 15.83 6.87
N GLY A 105 -21.20 15.85 7.31
CA GLY A 105 -22.05 14.66 7.23
C GLY A 105 -22.36 14.22 5.80
N SER A 106 -22.28 15.12 4.82
CA SER A 106 -22.56 14.79 3.41
C SER A 106 -21.48 13.89 2.82
N VAL A 107 -20.22 14.12 3.18
CA VAL A 107 -19.09 13.26 2.79
C VAL A 107 -19.15 11.90 3.50
N ASP A 108 -19.54 11.87 4.78
CA ASP A 108 -19.78 10.63 5.52
C ASP A 108 -20.84 9.76 4.81
N GLU A 109 -21.96 10.36 4.40
CA GLU A 109 -23.02 9.64 3.70
C GLU A 109 -22.59 9.14 2.32
N GLN A 110 -21.81 9.93 1.59
CA GLN A 110 -21.27 9.52 0.30
C GLN A 110 -20.32 8.34 0.46
N MET A 111 -19.37 8.40 1.39
CA MET A 111 -18.42 7.32 1.66
C MET A 111 -19.13 6.03 2.10
N GLY A 112 -20.18 6.14 2.92
CA GLY A 112 -21.00 5.00 3.36
C GLY A 112 -21.73 4.27 2.23
N LYS A 113 -21.89 4.89 1.07
CA LYS A 113 -22.54 4.31 -0.13
C LYS A 113 -21.55 3.71 -1.13
N LEU A 114 -20.24 3.97 -0.95
CA LEU A 114 -19.22 3.45 -1.86
C LEU A 114 -18.95 1.96 -1.63
N PRO A 115 -18.57 1.23 -2.66
CA PRO A 115 -17.93 -0.07 -2.48
C PRO A 115 -16.70 0.06 -1.56
N PRO A 116 -16.42 -0.94 -0.70
CA PRO A 116 -15.38 -0.84 0.32
C PRO A 116 -14.01 -0.41 -0.20
N GLU A 117 -13.59 -0.92 -1.36
CA GLU A 117 -12.30 -0.54 -1.96
C GLU A 117 -12.29 0.91 -2.45
N GLN A 118 -13.37 1.40 -3.03
CA GLN A 118 -13.48 2.81 -3.43
C GLN A 118 -13.49 3.74 -2.22
N ALA A 119 -14.21 3.38 -1.15
CA ALA A 119 -14.20 4.12 0.10
C ALA A 119 -12.78 4.18 0.69
N ARG A 120 -12.04 3.07 0.64
CA ARG A 120 -10.64 3.01 1.08
C ARG A 120 -9.76 3.95 0.26
N GLN A 121 -9.82 3.88 -1.07
CA GLN A 121 -9.03 4.74 -1.96
C GLN A 121 -9.33 6.21 -1.73
N GLN A 122 -10.61 6.57 -1.58
CA GLN A 122 -11.01 7.95 -1.28
C GLN A 122 -10.44 8.44 0.05
N LYS A 123 -10.50 7.61 1.11
CA LYS A 123 -9.93 7.95 2.41
C LYS A 123 -8.42 8.16 2.32
N LEU A 124 -7.69 7.30 1.62
CA LEU A 124 -6.25 7.45 1.42
C LEU A 124 -5.93 8.75 0.67
N ALA A 125 -6.70 9.10 -0.36
CA ALA A 125 -6.54 10.36 -1.08
C ALA A 125 -6.79 11.58 -0.17
N MET A 126 -7.79 11.52 0.72
CA MET A 126 -8.05 12.57 1.72
C MET A 126 -6.87 12.72 2.69
N LEU A 127 -6.28 11.62 3.15
CA LEU A 127 -5.11 11.65 4.02
C LEU A 127 -3.88 12.22 3.31
N GLN A 128 -3.64 11.83 2.07
CA GLN A 128 -2.54 12.38 1.25
C GLN A 128 -2.71 13.90 1.05
N ALA A 129 -3.93 14.36 0.76
CA ALA A 129 -4.22 15.78 0.65
C ALA A 129 -3.97 16.53 1.97
N LEU A 130 -4.37 15.95 3.11
CA LEU A 130 -4.10 16.51 4.45
C LEU A 130 -2.60 16.64 4.71
N LEU A 131 -1.81 15.61 4.38
CA LEU A 131 -0.36 15.64 4.53
C LEU A 131 0.29 16.70 3.63
N ALA A 132 -0.16 16.82 2.37
CA ALA A 132 0.31 17.85 1.45
C ALA A 132 0.00 19.27 1.97
N GLU A 133 -1.20 19.48 2.51
CA GLU A 133 -1.60 20.78 3.05
C GLU A 133 -0.85 21.14 4.32
N ARG A 134 -0.85 20.25 5.32
CA ARG A 134 -0.41 20.56 6.69
C ARG A 134 1.10 20.37 6.89
N LEU A 135 1.73 19.48 6.16
CA LEU A 135 3.15 19.18 6.26
C LEU A 135 3.93 19.63 5.02
N LYS A 136 3.28 20.31 4.08
CA LYS A 136 3.88 20.68 2.78
C LYS A 136 4.53 19.48 2.09
N LEU A 137 3.93 18.31 2.28
CA LEU A 137 4.45 17.07 1.72
C LEU A 137 4.42 17.12 0.20
N VAL A 138 5.58 16.95 -0.42
CA VAL A 138 5.74 16.75 -1.86
C VAL A 138 6.44 15.42 -2.06
N THR A 139 5.87 14.58 -2.90
CA THR A 139 6.40 13.25 -3.19
C THR A 139 6.31 12.93 -4.67
N HIS A 140 7.20 12.06 -5.12
CA HIS A 140 7.05 11.40 -6.41
C HIS A 140 7.34 9.91 -6.29
N THR A 141 6.89 9.15 -7.29
CA THR A 141 7.20 7.72 -7.38
C THR A 141 8.25 7.50 -8.45
N GLU A 142 9.29 6.75 -8.13
CA GLU A 142 10.29 6.30 -9.10
C GLU A 142 10.58 4.81 -8.92
N THR A 143 11.24 4.21 -9.90
CA THR A 143 11.69 2.83 -9.80
C THR A 143 13.20 2.79 -9.54
N ARG A 144 13.61 2.07 -8.48
CA ARG A 144 15.02 1.88 -8.13
C ARG A 144 15.41 0.40 -8.15
N GLU A 145 16.63 0.13 -8.57
CA GLU A 145 17.24 -1.18 -8.39
C GLU A 145 17.66 -1.35 -6.92
N LEU A 146 16.91 -2.13 -6.18
CA LEU A 146 17.15 -2.37 -4.76
C LEU A 146 17.48 -3.84 -4.48
N PRO A 147 18.19 -4.13 -3.37
CA PRO A 147 18.24 -5.49 -2.84
C PRO A 147 16.83 -5.95 -2.44
N ILE A 148 16.40 -7.07 -2.99
CA ILE A 148 15.11 -7.69 -2.72
C ILE A 148 15.28 -9.13 -2.27
N TYR A 149 14.21 -9.76 -1.84
CA TYR A 149 14.06 -11.22 -1.84
C TYR A 149 13.05 -11.63 -2.90
N GLN A 150 13.36 -12.68 -3.63
CA GLN A 150 12.39 -13.40 -4.45
C GLN A 150 11.82 -14.55 -3.62
N LEU A 151 10.48 -14.57 -3.48
CA LEU A 151 9.77 -15.71 -2.88
C LEU A 151 9.58 -16.74 -3.98
N VAL A 152 10.25 -17.87 -3.87
CA VAL A 152 10.23 -18.95 -4.87
C VAL A 152 9.79 -20.27 -4.25
N VAL A 153 9.42 -21.23 -5.08
CA VAL A 153 9.13 -22.59 -4.61
C VAL A 153 10.43 -23.31 -4.24
N ALA A 154 10.51 -23.89 -3.04
CA ALA A 154 11.66 -24.65 -2.58
C ALA A 154 11.75 -26.01 -3.33
N LYS A 155 12.95 -26.64 -3.30
CA LYS A 155 13.21 -27.93 -4.00
C LYS A 155 12.22 -29.04 -3.65
N GLY A 156 11.62 -29.00 -2.44
CA GLY A 156 10.64 -29.98 -1.97
C GLY A 156 9.21 -29.72 -2.47
N GLY A 157 8.99 -28.68 -3.26
CA GLY A 157 7.67 -28.24 -3.70
C GLY A 157 6.92 -27.42 -2.66
N ALA A 158 5.93 -26.66 -3.11
CA ALA A 158 5.07 -25.88 -2.25
C ALA A 158 4.15 -26.78 -1.39
N LYS A 159 3.96 -26.40 -0.13
CA LYS A 159 3.09 -27.09 0.85
C LYS A 159 1.84 -26.26 1.16
N LEU A 160 1.37 -25.50 0.17
CA LEU A 160 0.24 -24.60 0.32
C LEU A 160 -1.08 -25.36 0.22
N LYS A 161 -2.08 -24.93 1.00
CA LYS A 161 -3.42 -25.49 0.93
C LYS A 161 -4.30 -24.56 0.11
N PRO A 162 -5.04 -25.05 -0.88
CA PRO A 162 -6.06 -24.26 -1.55
C PRO A 162 -7.03 -23.65 -0.53
N ASN A 163 -7.47 -22.43 -0.75
CA ASN A 163 -8.42 -21.79 0.13
C ASN A 163 -9.77 -22.52 0.12
N ALA A 164 -10.28 -22.82 1.31
CA ALA A 164 -11.56 -23.49 1.51
C ALA A 164 -12.74 -22.52 1.69
N GLY A 165 -12.49 -21.23 1.61
CA GLY A 165 -13.42 -20.13 1.84
C GLY A 165 -12.92 -19.20 2.95
N GLY A 166 -13.26 -17.94 2.80
CA GLY A 166 -12.80 -16.85 3.69
C GLY A 166 -11.79 -15.92 3.01
N ASN A 167 -11.68 -14.74 3.58
CA ASN A 167 -10.74 -13.71 3.17
C ASN A 167 -10.29 -12.95 4.42
N SER A 168 -9.18 -13.35 4.99
CA SER A 168 -8.59 -12.69 6.15
C SER A 168 -7.08 -12.82 6.15
N TRP A 169 -6.42 -11.85 6.75
CA TRP A 169 -4.98 -11.93 6.99
C TRP A 169 -4.63 -11.20 8.28
N GLY A 170 -3.52 -11.55 8.86
CA GLY A 170 -2.99 -10.87 10.04
C GLY A 170 -1.54 -11.24 10.30
N THR A 171 -0.90 -10.36 11.05
CA THR A 171 0.47 -10.56 11.54
C THR A 171 0.45 -10.34 13.04
N ASP A 172 0.86 -11.35 13.78
CA ASP A 172 1.21 -11.24 15.18
C ASP A 172 2.73 -11.15 15.33
N LYS A 173 3.21 -10.97 16.53
CA LYS A 173 4.63 -10.78 16.84
C LYS A 173 5.56 -11.76 16.08
N ASN A 174 5.19 -13.05 16.02
CA ASN A 174 6.00 -14.12 15.44
C ASN A 174 5.15 -15.07 14.59
N SER A 175 4.08 -14.58 14.01
CA SER A 175 3.25 -15.37 13.10
C SER A 175 2.58 -14.53 12.01
N ILE A 176 2.43 -15.11 10.85
CA ILE A 176 1.64 -14.59 9.75
C ILE A 176 0.56 -15.62 9.45
N HIS A 177 -0.67 -15.15 9.26
CA HIS A 177 -1.72 -15.96 8.65
C HIS A 177 -2.34 -15.23 7.45
N VAL A 178 -2.60 -15.97 6.40
CA VAL A 178 -3.32 -15.53 5.21
C VAL A 178 -4.35 -16.60 4.89
N GLN A 179 -5.60 -16.20 4.77
CA GLN A 179 -6.72 -17.07 4.40
C GLN A 179 -7.39 -16.51 3.16
N GLY A 180 -7.11 -17.11 2.01
CA GLY A 180 -7.63 -16.68 0.73
C GLY A 180 -7.18 -15.28 0.30
N GLY A 181 -8.08 -14.56 -0.37
CA GLY A 181 -7.81 -13.28 -1.02
C GLY A 181 -7.35 -13.45 -2.47
N ASP A 182 -7.62 -12.44 -3.30
CA ASP A 182 -7.40 -12.52 -4.76
C ASP A 182 -5.94 -12.79 -5.14
N ASP A 183 -4.99 -12.35 -4.31
CA ASP A 183 -3.56 -12.67 -4.43
C ASP A 183 -2.95 -12.96 -3.06
N SER A 184 -3.26 -14.14 -2.53
CA SER A 184 -2.78 -14.55 -1.21
C SER A 184 -1.25 -14.64 -1.09
N LEU A 185 -0.54 -14.92 -2.20
CA LEU A 185 0.92 -14.93 -2.22
C LEU A 185 1.53 -13.53 -2.25
N ALA A 186 0.88 -12.55 -2.88
CA ALA A 186 1.30 -11.16 -2.77
C ALA A 186 1.11 -10.64 -1.34
N ILE A 187 -0.02 -10.96 -0.70
CA ILE A 187 -0.26 -10.62 0.72
C ILE A 187 0.83 -11.23 1.61
N LEU A 188 1.19 -12.51 1.39
CA LEU A 188 2.28 -13.15 2.13
C LEU A 188 3.60 -12.44 1.88
N ALA A 189 3.93 -12.09 0.63
CA ALA A 189 5.17 -11.40 0.28
C ALA A 189 5.27 -10.03 0.97
N ASP A 190 4.21 -9.25 0.98
CA ASP A 190 4.16 -7.96 1.69
C ASP A 190 4.36 -8.13 3.20
N ARG A 191 3.71 -9.13 3.82
CA ARG A 191 3.90 -9.39 5.27
C ARG A 191 5.31 -9.89 5.58
N LEU A 192 5.90 -10.70 4.70
CA LEU A 192 7.30 -11.12 4.84
C LEU A 192 8.26 -9.94 4.71
N ALA A 193 7.99 -9.00 3.81
CA ALA A 193 8.82 -7.80 3.64
C ALA A 193 8.92 -6.99 4.93
N ASP A 194 7.83 -6.84 5.67
CA ASP A 194 7.81 -6.17 6.99
C ASP A 194 8.70 -6.91 8.02
N VAL A 195 8.70 -8.25 7.97
CA VAL A 195 9.47 -9.08 8.92
C VAL A 195 10.96 -9.10 8.60
N VAL A 196 11.32 -9.22 7.31
CA VAL A 196 12.73 -9.33 6.89
C VAL A 196 13.39 -7.98 6.57
N GLY A 197 12.64 -6.87 6.69
CA GLY A 197 13.14 -5.50 6.44
C GLY A 197 13.58 -5.25 5.01
N ARG A 198 13.04 -6.02 4.04
CA ARG A 198 13.42 -5.93 2.63
C ARG A 198 12.25 -6.32 1.75
N VAL A 199 12.09 -5.64 0.63
CA VAL A 199 11.04 -5.98 -0.35
C VAL A 199 11.11 -7.45 -0.74
N VAL A 200 9.96 -8.11 -0.70
CA VAL A 200 9.78 -9.49 -1.15
C VAL A 200 8.91 -9.48 -2.39
N VAL A 201 9.39 -10.06 -3.46
CA VAL A 201 8.66 -10.18 -4.74
C VAL A 201 8.18 -11.62 -4.88
N ASN A 202 6.90 -11.81 -5.14
CA ASN A 202 6.36 -13.14 -5.45
C ASN A 202 6.85 -13.60 -6.84
N ASP A 203 7.75 -14.56 -6.85
CA ASP A 203 8.30 -15.21 -8.06
C ASP A 203 8.08 -16.73 -8.01
N THR A 204 7.00 -17.16 -7.34
CA THR A 204 6.65 -18.58 -7.24
C THR A 204 6.10 -19.16 -8.53
N GLY A 205 5.62 -18.33 -9.44
CA GLY A 205 4.88 -18.73 -10.64
C GLY A 205 3.52 -19.37 -10.33
N MET A 206 3.10 -19.38 -9.08
CA MET A 206 1.82 -19.98 -8.65
C MET A 206 0.70 -18.95 -8.69
N THR A 207 -0.47 -19.37 -9.12
CA THR A 207 -1.70 -18.59 -9.11
C THR A 207 -2.77 -19.29 -8.29
N GLY A 208 -3.68 -18.53 -7.71
CA GLY A 208 -4.78 -19.05 -6.92
C GLY A 208 -4.83 -18.49 -5.51
N GLN A 209 -5.85 -18.91 -4.78
CA GLN A 209 -6.08 -18.52 -3.40
C GLN A 209 -5.62 -19.63 -2.46
N PHE A 210 -4.80 -19.29 -1.48
CA PHE A 210 -4.21 -20.25 -0.55
C PHE A 210 -4.47 -19.85 0.89
N ASP A 211 -4.59 -20.89 1.75
CA ASP A 211 -4.56 -20.74 3.20
C ASP A 211 -3.14 -21.02 3.68
N MET A 212 -2.53 -20.05 4.32
CA MET A 212 -1.16 -20.10 4.78
C MET A 212 -1.07 -19.68 6.24
N ARG A 213 -0.29 -20.42 6.99
CA ARG A 213 0.06 -20.05 8.37
C ARG A 213 1.55 -20.30 8.57
N LEU A 214 2.23 -19.26 9.03
CA LEU A 214 3.66 -19.27 9.26
C LEU A 214 3.95 -18.86 10.69
N LYS A 215 4.79 -19.60 11.39
CA LYS A 215 5.28 -19.27 12.73
C LYS A 215 6.79 -19.40 12.77
N TRP A 216 7.44 -18.47 13.43
CA TRP A 216 8.90 -18.46 13.56
C TRP A 216 9.34 -17.95 14.94
N THR A 217 10.61 -18.15 15.25
CA THR A 217 11.28 -17.52 16.39
C THR A 217 12.33 -16.54 15.81
N PRO A 218 12.29 -15.25 16.14
CA PRO A 218 13.34 -14.31 15.75
C PRO A 218 14.69 -14.71 16.36
N ASP A 219 15.77 -14.50 15.59
CA ASP A 219 17.12 -14.89 16.02
C ASP A 219 17.63 -14.09 17.25
N ASP A 220 17.10 -12.91 17.48
CA ASP A 220 17.42 -11.99 18.58
C ASP A 220 16.52 -12.16 19.82
N GLN A 221 15.63 -13.14 19.84
CA GLN A 221 14.69 -13.38 20.93
C GLN A 221 14.90 -14.77 21.55
N PRO A 222 14.70 -14.90 22.86
CA PRO A 222 14.70 -16.20 23.52
C PRO A 222 13.55 -17.06 22.97
N PRO A 223 13.67 -18.39 23.04
CA PRO A 223 12.59 -19.29 22.67
C PRO A 223 11.27 -18.93 23.37
N PRO A 224 10.13 -19.07 22.68
CA PRO A 224 8.84 -18.82 23.29
C PRO A 224 8.62 -19.70 24.52
N MET A 225 7.88 -19.19 25.49
CA MET A 225 7.55 -19.92 26.69
C MET A 225 6.31 -20.80 26.47
N LEU A 226 6.40 -22.06 26.84
CA LEU A 226 5.29 -23.01 26.82
C LEU A 226 5.04 -23.49 28.25
N ASN A 227 3.87 -23.22 28.81
CA ASN A 227 3.50 -23.60 30.18
C ASN A 227 4.52 -23.14 31.29
N GLY A 228 5.10 -21.94 31.11
CA GLY A 228 6.03 -21.35 32.07
C GLY A 228 7.47 -21.83 31.96
N ALA A 229 7.81 -22.66 30.98
CA ALA A 229 9.16 -23.09 30.64
C ALA A 229 9.48 -22.76 29.16
N PRO A 230 10.76 -22.64 28.78
CA PRO A 230 11.12 -22.49 27.38
C PRO A 230 10.57 -23.65 26.56
N ASP A 231 9.99 -23.33 25.37
CA ASP A 231 9.50 -24.36 24.46
C ASP A 231 10.65 -25.30 24.06
N PRO A 232 10.53 -26.61 24.31
CA PRO A 232 11.61 -27.56 23.97
C PRO A 232 11.77 -27.76 22.46
N ASN A 233 10.80 -27.32 21.65
CA ASN A 233 10.83 -27.42 20.19
C ASN A 233 10.28 -26.13 19.55
N PRO A 234 10.98 -25.00 19.72
CA PRO A 234 10.51 -23.73 19.22
C PRO A 234 10.47 -23.71 17.69
N PRO A 235 9.56 -22.94 17.08
CA PRO A 235 9.61 -22.71 15.64
C PRO A 235 10.98 -22.21 15.20
N PRO A 236 11.49 -22.61 14.03
CA PRO A 236 12.79 -22.15 13.54
C PRO A 236 12.74 -20.66 13.15
N ASN A 237 13.88 -20.09 12.76
CA ASN A 237 13.92 -18.73 12.22
C ASN A 237 13.08 -18.60 10.94
N ILE A 238 12.79 -17.35 10.56
CA ILE A 238 11.84 -17.04 9.47
C ILE A 238 12.21 -17.72 8.14
N PHE A 239 13.49 -17.77 7.77
CA PHE A 239 13.93 -18.36 6.50
C PHE A 239 13.72 -19.87 6.47
N THR A 240 14.01 -20.53 7.56
CA THR A 240 13.78 -21.98 7.73
C THR A 240 12.27 -22.27 7.85
N ALA A 241 11.56 -21.46 8.60
CA ALA A 241 10.11 -21.62 8.77
C ALA A 241 9.34 -21.57 7.44
N ILE A 242 9.65 -20.62 6.57
CA ILE A 242 9.05 -20.50 5.23
C ILE A 242 9.27 -21.79 4.44
N GLN A 243 10.49 -22.34 4.50
CA GLN A 243 10.81 -23.54 3.75
C GLN A 243 10.16 -24.79 4.31
N GLU A 244 10.15 -24.96 5.62
CA GLU A 244 9.60 -26.14 6.27
C GLU A 244 8.07 -26.18 6.26
N GLN A 245 7.44 -25.03 6.54
CA GLN A 245 5.99 -24.95 6.72
C GLN A 245 5.24 -24.70 5.41
N LEU A 246 5.80 -23.87 4.51
CA LEU A 246 5.12 -23.49 3.27
C LEU A 246 5.74 -24.12 2.01
N GLY A 247 6.95 -24.71 2.11
CA GLY A 247 7.66 -25.23 0.94
C GLY A 247 8.10 -24.15 -0.03
N LEU A 248 8.23 -22.90 0.48
CA LEU A 248 8.72 -21.75 -0.25
C LEU A 248 10.08 -21.35 0.30
N LYS A 249 10.82 -20.48 -0.39
CA LYS A 249 12.06 -19.92 0.14
C LYS A 249 12.26 -18.49 -0.35
N LEU A 250 13.03 -17.72 0.41
CA LEU A 250 13.48 -16.38 0.04
C LEU A 250 14.87 -16.46 -0.57
N GLU A 251 15.03 -16.06 -1.82
CA GLU A 251 16.31 -15.94 -2.49
C GLU A 251 16.74 -14.48 -2.60
N PRO A 252 17.96 -14.11 -2.16
CA PRO A 252 18.43 -12.74 -2.31
C PRO A 252 18.64 -12.42 -3.80
N ALA A 253 18.13 -11.27 -4.21
CA ALA A 253 18.24 -10.77 -5.57
C ALA A 253 18.39 -9.24 -5.59
N LYS A 254 18.49 -8.66 -6.78
CA LYS A 254 18.28 -7.24 -7.05
C LYS A 254 17.18 -7.12 -8.08
N GLY A 255 16.39 -6.09 -7.97
CA GLY A 255 15.32 -5.87 -8.93
C GLY A 255 14.71 -4.48 -8.85
N PRO A 256 13.92 -4.13 -9.86
CA PRO A 256 13.23 -2.85 -9.93
C PRO A 256 12.11 -2.81 -8.90
N VAL A 257 12.17 -1.83 -8.01
CA VAL A 257 11.18 -1.62 -6.94
C VAL A 257 10.60 -0.21 -7.08
N PRO A 258 9.27 -0.06 -7.17
CA PRO A 258 8.64 1.25 -7.05
C PRO A 258 8.84 1.78 -5.63
N VAL A 259 9.38 2.97 -5.51
CA VAL A 259 9.60 3.66 -4.24
C VAL A 259 8.91 5.01 -4.25
N LEU A 260 8.46 5.45 -3.09
CA LEU A 260 7.99 6.80 -2.85
C LEU A 260 9.19 7.63 -2.36
N VAL A 261 9.48 8.72 -3.05
CA VAL A 261 10.53 9.66 -2.63
C VAL A 261 9.85 10.91 -2.07
N ILE A 262 10.25 11.29 -0.87
CA ILE A 262 9.85 12.54 -0.24
C ILE A 262 10.79 13.63 -0.72
N ASP A 263 10.28 14.55 -1.53
CA ASP A 263 11.03 15.71 -2.04
C ASP A 263 11.04 16.84 -1.03
N GLN A 264 9.93 16.99 -0.30
CA GLN A 264 9.77 18.02 0.73
C GLN A 264 8.79 17.53 1.80
N ILE A 265 9.10 17.84 3.05
CA ILE A 265 8.19 17.70 4.18
C ILE A 265 8.59 18.68 5.27
N GLU A 266 7.61 19.34 5.88
CA GLU A 266 7.81 20.30 6.96
C GLU A 266 7.07 19.83 8.22
N ARG A 267 7.55 20.22 9.41
CA ARG A 267 6.80 20.00 10.65
C ARG A 267 5.48 20.76 10.58
N PRO A 268 4.39 20.22 11.14
CA PRO A 268 3.12 20.93 11.17
C PRO A 268 3.31 22.22 11.97
N SER A 269 2.73 23.33 11.47
CA SER A 269 2.61 24.54 12.26
C SER A 269 1.69 24.29 13.44
N GLU A 270 2.04 24.81 14.61
CA GLU A 270 1.11 24.82 15.76
C GLU A 270 -0.19 25.52 15.37
N ASN A 271 -1.31 24.82 15.53
CA ASN A 271 -2.66 25.36 15.32
C ASN A 271 -3.21 25.94 16.61
#